data_98f3fb3a48cfc9e257f24089b7f957b4
#
_entry.id   98f3fb3a48cfc9e257f24089b7f957b4
#
_cell.length_a   1.000
_cell.length_b   1.000
_cell.length_c   1.000
_cell.angle_alpha   90.00
_cell.angle_beta   90.00
_cell.angle_gamma   90.00
#
_symmetry.space_group_name_H-M   'P 1'
#
loop_
_entity.id
_entity.type
_entity.pdbx_description
1 polymer ?
#
loop_
_entity_poly.entity_id
_entity_poly.type
_entity_poly.pdbx_seq_one_letter_code
_entity_poly.pdbx_strand_id
1 'polypeptide(L)'
;MPKFTVGLDIAKSVFQVHVIDRSGQAVIQRKLRRNGVLKFFAGLEPSVVGIEACHSSHYWGRELIKLGHTVRLLPTQYVKPFVVGGKNDANDAAAICMAVSRRDIHTVPVKSAEQQSLQSLHRMREKAIQERTAKSNQIRSMFSEEGHIFPAGLPSLRKGIINLMDNGEAGLTPILKRLGQMYLEQMAVLKAWLDELDAMIDDNFKNNEICQRLATIPGIGPVIATAMVGLVGDPAQFKNGRRFAAWLGLTPRQHSSGGKTRLSGITKRGDGYMRKLLVQGARAVIYNVHRKTDARAEWIKALLARRPANIVAIALANKIARIAWAVFMRGEKFISATS
;
A
#
# COMPACT_ATOMS: atom_id res chain seq x y z
N MET A 1 -21.69 -6.11 26.62
CA MET A 1 -21.07 -6.95 25.55
C MET A 1 -22.11 -7.16 24.47
N PRO A 2 -21.76 -7.13 23.20
CA PRO A 2 -22.72 -7.32 22.10
C PRO A 2 -23.43 -8.68 22.24
N LYS A 3 -24.69 -8.74 21.82
CA LYS A 3 -25.51 -9.96 21.92
C LYS A 3 -25.11 -11.01 20.90
N PHE A 4 -24.72 -10.56 19.69
CA PHE A 4 -24.40 -11.44 18.57
C PHE A 4 -22.99 -11.17 18.02
N THR A 5 -22.43 -12.22 17.45
CA THR A 5 -21.24 -12.15 16.58
C THR A 5 -21.64 -12.61 15.19
N VAL A 6 -21.25 -11.84 14.18
CA VAL A 6 -21.68 -12.03 12.80
C VAL A 6 -20.44 -12.20 11.90
N GLY A 7 -20.47 -13.22 11.07
CA GLY A 7 -19.58 -13.35 9.90
C GLY A 7 -20.35 -12.91 8.66
N LEU A 8 -19.81 -11.93 7.95
CA LEU A 8 -20.35 -11.43 6.70
C LEU A 8 -19.35 -11.69 5.58
N ASP A 9 -19.68 -12.64 4.72
CA ASP A 9 -18.97 -12.82 3.46
C ASP A 9 -19.60 -11.94 2.38
N ILE A 10 -18.77 -11.15 1.70
CA ILE A 10 -19.22 -10.14 0.74
C ILE A 10 -18.80 -10.49 -0.69
N ALA A 11 -19.78 -10.56 -1.58
CA ALA A 11 -19.56 -10.74 -2.99
C ALA A 11 -20.20 -9.59 -3.80
N LYS A 12 -20.15 -9.65 -5.12
CA LYS A 12 -20.66 -8.61 -6.00
C LYS A 12 -22.16 -8.36 -5.81
N SER A 13 -22.96 -9.40 -5.76
CA SER A 13 -24.42 -9.33 -5.79
C SER A 13 -25.09 -10.01 -4.60
N VAL A 14 -24.43 -10.99 -4.01
CA VAL A 14 -25.00 -11.85 -2.96
C VAL A 14 -24.02 -11.93 -1.79
N PHE A 15 -24.57 -11.86 -0.59
CA PHE A 15 -23.84 -11.88 0.67
C PHE A 15 -24.29 -13.07 1.50
N GLN A 16 -23.37 -13.67 2.22
CA GLN A 16 -23.70 -14.69 3.22
C GLN A 16 -23.53 -14.14 4.61
N VAL A 17 -24.52 -14.40 5.46
CA VAL A 17 -24.52 -13.98 6.86
C VAL A 17 -24.58 -15.22 7.73
N HIS A 18 -23.68 -15.31 8.69
CA HIS A 18 -23.66 -16.30 9.74
C HIS A 18 -23.65 -15.60 11.09
N VAL A 19 -24.67 -15.80 11.92
CA VAL A 19 -24.83 -15.15 13.22
C VAL A 19 -24.80 -16.19 14.31
N ILE A 20 -23.93 -15.97 15.29
CA ILE A 20 -23.90 -16.78 16.52
C ILE A 20 -24.29 -15.93 17.72
N ASP A 21 -24.89 -16.56 18.71
CA ASP A 21 -25.19 -15.97 20.01
C ASP A 21 -23.97 -16.00 20.96
N ARG A 22 -24.16 -15.63 22.21
CA ARG A 22 -23.11 -15.66 23.24
C ARG A 22 -22.62 -17.05 23.61
N SER A 23 -23.43 -18.07 23.37
CA SER A 23 -23.07 -19.47 23.61
C SER A 23 -22.22 -20.06 22.47
N GLY A 24 -22.12 -19.33 21.34
CA GLY A 24 -21.48 -19.79 20.11
C GLY A 24 -22.40 -20.60 19.21
N GLN A 25 -23.71 -20.68 19.54
CA GLN A 25 -24.70 -21.38 18.74
C GLN A 25 -25.13 -20.52 17.55
N ALA A 26 -25.22 -21.11 16.37
CA ALA A 26 -25.70 -20.46 15.16
C ALA A 26 -27.23 -20.20 15.29
N VAL A 27 -27.62 -18.92 15.23
CA VAL A 27 -29.02 -18.49 15.35
C VAL A 27 -29.58 -17.99 14.02
N ILE A 28 -28.74 -17.48 13.11
CA ILE A 28 -29.14 -17.05 11.76
C ILE A 28 -28.07 -17.48 10.76
N GLN A 29 -28.53 -18.13 9.68
CA GLN A 29 -27.72 -18.38 8.49
C GLN A 29 -28.58 -17.94 7.29
N ARG A 30 -28.11 -16.92 6.57
CA ARG A 30 -28.93 -16.30 5.55
C ARG A 30 -28.14 -15.79 4.36
N LYS A 31 -28.70 -16.01 3.18
CA LYS A 31 -28.25 -15.43 1.93
C LYS A 31 -29.02 -14.12 1.69
N LEU A 32 -28.29 -13.03 1.47
CA LEU A 32 -28.87 -11.72 1.24
C LEU A 32 -28.49 -11.18 -0.14
N ARG A 33 -29.43 -10.56 -0.83
CA ARG A 33 -29.11 -9.73 -1.98
C ARG A 33 -28.50 -8.40 -1.50
N ARG A 34 -27.61 -7.81 -2.30
CA ARG A 34 -26.89 -6.58 -1.97
C ARG A 34 -27.79 -5.46 -1.44
N ASN A 35 -28.95 -5.23 -2.03
CA ASN A 35 -29.90 -4.22 -1.61
C ASN A 35 -30.62 -4.51 -0.28
N GLY A 36 -30.62 -5.76 0.18
CA GLY A 36 -31.22 -6.17 1.45
C GLY A 36 -30.27 -6.14 2.65
N VAL A 37 -28.97 -5.94 2.43
CA VAL A 37 -27.96 -6.04 3.50
C VAL A 37 -28.18 -5.00 4.59
N LEU A 38 -28.29 -3.72 4.24
CA LEU A 38 -28.47 -2.64 5.24
C LEU A 38 -29.79 -2.79 5.99
N LYS A 39 -30.89 -3.20 5.31
CA LYS A 39 -32.18 -3.46 5.96
C LYS A 39 -32.08 -4.59 6.98
N PHE A 40 -31.36 -5.66 6.66
CA PHE A 40 -31.13 -6.77 7.59
C PHE A 40 -30.38 -6.31 8.83
N PHE A 41 -29.26 -5.58 8.66
CA PHE A 41 -28.46 -5.11 9.78
C PHE A 41 -29.13 -4.01 10.60
N ALA A 42 -29.95 -3.16 10.00
CA ALA A 42 -30.78 -2.19 10.74
C ALA A 42 -31.77 -2.85 11.67
N GLY A 43 -32.26 -4.06 11.37
CA GLY A 43 -33.11 -4.86 12.23
C GLY A 43 -32.40 -5.75 13.24
N LEU A 44 -31.06 -5.80 13.20
CA LEU A 44 -30.26 -6.59 14.13
C LEU A 44 -29.74 -5.72 15.26
N GLU A 45 -29.80 -6.22 16.50
CA GLU A 45 -29.21 -5.52 17.65
C GLU A 45 -27.70 -5.26 17.44
N PRO A 46 -27.12 -4.18 18.04
CA PRO A 46 -25.70 -3.87 17.93
C PRO A 46 -24.82 -5.09 18.18
N SER A 47 -24.05 -5.47 17.19
CA SER A 47 -23.31 -6.74 17.12
C SER A 47 -21.85 -6.51 16.71
N VAL A 48 -20.99 -7.50 16.97
CA VAL A 48 -19.66 -7.54 16.36
C VAL A 48 -19.76 -8.20 14.99
N VAL A 49 -19.37 -7.48 13.93
CA VAL A 49 -19.43 -7.95 12.55
C VAL A 49 -18.03 -8.14 12.00
N GLY A 50 -17.67 -9.39 11.71
CA GLY A 50 -16.47 -9.75 10.97
C GLY A 50 -16.73 -9.66 9.47
N ILE A 51 -15.77 -9.07 8.74
CA ILE A 51 -15.77 -9.04 7.27
C ILE A 51 -14.35 -9.37 6.81
N GLU A 52 -14.20 -10.23 5.82
CA GLU A 52 -12.89 -10.43 5.22
C GLU A 52 -12.41 -9.15 4.52
N ALA A 53 -11.14 -8.77 4.72
CA ALA A 53 -10.54 -7.57 4.13
C ALA A 53 -10.31 -7.79 2.62
N CYS A 54 -11.34 -7.57 1.84
CA CYS A 54 -11.38 -7.71 0.40
C CYS A 54 -11.93 -6.45 -0.28
N HIS A 55 -12.23 -6.54 -1.57
CA HIS A 55 -12.85 -5.46 -2.33
C HIS A 55 -14.22 -5.07 -1.70
N SER A 56 -14.46 -3.78 -1.55
CA SER A 56 -15.64 -3.16 -0.91
C SER A 56 -15.83 -3.37 0.60
N SER A 57 -14.97 -4.11 1.29
CA SER A 57 -15.09 -4.34 2.74
C SER A 57 -15.10 -3.05 3.57
N HIS A 58 -14.32 -2.04 3.18
CA HIS A 58 -14.31 -0.74 3.86
C HIS A 58 -15.62 0.03 3.69
N TYR A 59 -16.24 -0.02 2.51
CA TYR A 59 -17.56 0.59 2.29
C TYR A 59 -18.61 -0.03 3.22
N TRP A 60 -18.72 -1.36 3.20
CA TRP A 60 -19.65 -2.06 4.08
C TRP A 60 -19.32 -1.87 5.55
N GLY A 61 -18.04 -1.82 5.89
CA GLY A 61 -17.59 -1.49 7.23
C GLY A 61 -18.10 -0.14 7.72
N ARG A 62 -17.99 0.90 6.89
CA ARG A 62 -18.53 2.23 7.24
C ARG A 62 -20.04 2.25 7.38
N GLU A 63 -20.76 1.60 6.47
CA GLU A 63 -22.23 1.58 6.53
C GLU A 63 -22.74 0.83 7.77
N LEU A 64 -22.11 -0.30 8.12
CA LEU A 64 -22.50 -1.05 9.32
C LEU A 64 -22.12 -0.33 10.62
N ILE A 65 -21.03 0.42 10.64
CA ILE A 65 -20.67 1.29 11.78
C ILE A 65 -21.74 2.39 11.98
N LYS A 66 -22.25 2.99 10.90
CA LYS A 66 -23.36 3.98 10.98
C LYS A 66 -24.63 3.38 11.57
N LEU A 67 -24.87 2.08 11.41
CA LEU A 67 -25.99 1.34 12.01
C LEU A 67 -25.71 0.89 13.46
N GLY A 68 -24.59 1.29 14.06
CA GLY A 68 -24.26 1.00 15.46
C GLY A 68 -23.53 -0.31 15.69
N HIS A 69 -23.11 -1.04 14.64
CA HIS A 69 -22.34 -2.27 14.79
C HIS A 69 -20.85 -2.01 14.98
N THR A 70 -20.17 -2.91 15.70
CA THR A 70 -18.71 -2.93 15.80
C THR A 70 -18.14 -3.77 14.67
N VAL A 71 -17.49 -3.15 13.69
CA VAL A 71 -16.94 -3.86 12.53
C VAL A 71 -15.46 -4.18 12.69
N ARG A 72 -15.08 -5.40 12.34
CA ARG A 72 -13.70 -5.90 12.32
C ARG A 72 -13.38 -6.47 10.94
N LEU A 73 -12.48 -5.81 10.22
CA LEU A 73 -11.97 -6.33 8.95
C LEU A 73 -10.83 -7.32 9.24
N LEU A 74 -10.95 -8.54 8.71
CA LEU A 74 -10.03 -9.64 8.94
C LEU A 74 -9.17 -9.89 7.71
N PRO A 75 -7.84 -9.87 7.80
CA PRO A 75 -6.99 -10.31 6.70
C PRO A 75 -7.28 -11.78 6.33
N THR A 76 -7.37 -12.09 5.04
CA THR A 76 -7.68 -13.41 4.49
C THR A 76 -6.87 -14.55 5.12
N GLN A 77 -5.58 -14.30 5.40
CA GLN A 77 -4.70 -15.29 6.01
C GLN A 77 -5.15 -15.75 7.41
N TYR A 78 -5.95 -14.97 8.11
CA TYR A 78 -6.47 -15.29 9.43
C TYR A 78 -7.87 -15.89 9.37
N VAL A 79 -8.58 -15.80 8.26
CA VAL A 79 -9.88 -16.44 8.02
C VAL A 79 -9.70 -17.86 7.51
N LYS A 80 -8.79 -18.07 6.56
CA LYS A 80 -8.54 -19.38 5.93
C LYS A 80 -8.41 -20.57 6.89
N PRO A 81 -7.72 -20.50 8.05
CA PRO A 81 -7.59 -21.62 8.96
C PRO A 81 -8.92 -22.08 9.59
N PHE A 82 -9.97 -21.27 9.52
CA PHE A 82 -11.28 -21.57 10.09
C PHE A 82 -12.27 -22.11 9.05
N VAL A 83 -11.91 -22.19 7.77
CA VAL A 83 -12.76 -22.78 6.74
C VAL A 83 -12.79 -24.29 6.94
N VAL A 84 -13.97 -24.81 7.23
CA VAL A 84 -14.23 -26.25 7.39
C VAL A 84 -15.03 -26.76 6.20
N GLY A 85 -14.59 -27.85 5.58
CA GLY A 85 -15.27 -28.45 4.44
C GLY A 85 -14.89 -27.84 3.08
N GLY A 86 -15.71 -28.10 2.07
CA GLY A 86 -15.50 -27.60 0.71
C GLY A 86 -15.73 -26.11 0.60
N LYS A 87 -15.18 -25.50 -0.43
CA LYS A 87 -15.32 -24.06 -0.71
C LYS A 87 -16.79 -23.75 -1.06
N ASN A 88 -17.46 -23.05 -0.17
CA ASN A 88 -18.77 -22.47 -0.42
C ASN A 88 -18.96 -21.22 0.46
N ASP A 89 -19.75 -20.28 -0.02
CA ASP A 89 -19.94 -18.96 0.62
C ASP A 89 -20.51 -19.05 2.05
N ALA A 90 -21.28 -20.09 2.38
CA ALA A 90 -21.82 -20.29 3.74
C ALA A 90 -20.72 -20.70 4.72
N ASN A 91 -19.79 -21.57 4.28
CA ASN A 91 -18.64 -21.98 5.07
C ASN A 91 -17.67 -20.80 5.28
N ASP A 92 -17.52 -19.95 4.26
CA ASP A 92 -16.66 -18.75 4.35
C ASP A 92 -17.26 -17.75 5.36
N ALA A 93 -18.58 -17.50 5.37
CA ALA A 93 -19.25 -16.68 6.39
C ALA A 93 -19.11 -17.26 7.81
N ALA A 94 -19.22 -18.59 7.97
CA ALA A 94 -19.01 -19.25 9.26
C ALA A 94 -17.55 -19.12 9.72
N ALA A 95 -16.58 -19.30 8.82
CA ALA A 95 -15.16 -19.12 9.11
C ALA A 95 -14.82 -17.67 9.54
N ILE A 96 -15.41 -16.66 8.89
CA ILE A 96 -15.28 -15.26 9.26
C ILE A 96 -15.85 -15.03 10.67
N CYS A 97 -17.03 -15.62 10.97
CA CYS A 97 -17.67 -15.53 12.28
C CYS A 97 -16.79 -16.14 13.40
N MET A 98 -16.21 -17.30 13.15
CA MET A 98 -15.27 -17.95 14.09
C MET A 98 -13.99 -17.13 14.27
N ALA A 99 -13.43 -16.62 13.18
CA ALA A 99 -12.22 -15.81 13.24
C ALA A 99 -12.43 -14.49 14.02
N VAL A 100 -13.55 -13.80 13.81
CA VAL A 100 -13.83 -12.52 14.50
C VAL A 100 -14.13 -12.69 15.99
N SER A 101 -14.57 -13.87 16.42
CA SER A 101 -14.79 -14.19 17.82
C SER A 101 -13.48 -14.24 18.61
N ARG A 102 -12.35 -14.47 17.96
CA ARG A 102 -11.03 -14.51 18.60
C ARG A 102 -10.48 -13.11 18.82
N ARG A 103 -10.01 -12.84 20.02
CA ARG A 103 -9.44 -11.53 20.42
C ARG A 103 -7.97 -11.35 20.00
N ASP A 104 -7.26 -12.44 19.72
CA ASP A 104 -5.84 -12.45 19.35
C ASP A 104 -5.58 -12.20 17.86
N ILE A 105 -6.62 -12.17 17.03
CA ILE A 105 -6.51 -11.88 15.58
C ILE A 105 -6.38 -10.38 15.35
N HIS A 106 -5.32 -9.99 14.63
CA HIS A 106 -5.14 -8.61 14.16
C HIS A 106 -6.18 -8.25 13.11
N THR A 107 -6.88 -7.16 13.33
CA THR A 107 -7.86 -6.61 12.40
C THR A 107 -7.29 -5.43 11.62
N VAL A 108 -7.87 -5.16 10.46
CA VAL A 108 -7.58 -3.96 9.66
C VAL A 108 -8.59 -2.88 10.04
N PRO A 109 -8.17 -1.66 10.38
CA PRO A 109 -9.10 -0.56 10.63
C PRO A 109 -9.96 -0.25 9.41
N VAL A 110 -11.22 0.08 9.63
CA VAL A 110 -12.09 0.56 8.56
C VAL A 110 -11.62 1.96 8.15
N LYS A 111 -11.25 2.12 6.89
CA LYS A 111 -10.78 3.39 6.35
C LYS A 111 -11.94 4.34 6.05
N SER A 112 -11.69 5.65 6.23
CA SER A 112 -12.62 6.67 5.74
C SER A 112 -12.72 6.68 4.21
N ALA A 113 -13.70 7.39 3.67
CA ALA A 113 -13.84 7.55 2.22
C ALA A 113 -12.63 8.30 1.63
N GLU A 114 -12.17 9.34 2.32
CA GLU A 114 -11.01 10.15 1.94
C GLU A 114 -9.72 9.31 1.91
N GLN A 115 -9.50 8.48 2.94
CA GLN A 115 -8.35 7.58 2.98
C GLN A 115 -8.36 6.57 1.82
N GLN A 116 -9.53 6.05 1.45
CA GLN A 116 -9.67 5.15 0.30
C GLN A 116 -9.44 5.86 -1.03
N SER A 117 -9.95 7.09 -1.17
CA SER A 117 -9.73 7.92 -2.36
C SER A 117 -8.25 8.23 -2.53
N LEU A 118 -7.57 8.61 -1.45
CA LEU A 118 -6.14 8.87 -1.45
C LEU A 118 -5.33 7.61 -1.80
N GLN A 119 -5.72 6.46 -1.29
CA GLN A 119 -5.09 5.19 -1.66
C GLN A 119 -5.32 4.84 -3.14
N SER A 120 -6.50 5.16 -3.69
CA SER A 120 -6.81 4.96 -5.10
C SER A 120 -5.99 5.89 -6.00
N LEU A 121 -5.82 7.15 -5.60
CA LEU A 121 -4.95 8.12 -6.28
C LEU A 121 -3.52 7.58 -6.40
N HIS A 122 -2.95 7.10 -5.31
CA HIS A 122 -1.61 6.50 -5.32
C HIS A 122 -1.52 5.24 -6.19
N ARG A 123 -2.55 4.39 -6.21
CA ARG A 123 -2.59 3.20 -7.07
C ARG A 123 -2.65 3.57 -8.55
N MET A 124 -3.44 4.58 -8.91
CA MET A 124 -3.51 5.08 -10.29
C MET A 124 -2.17 5.65 -10.73
N ARG A 125 -1.53 6.46 -9.89
CA ARG A 125 -0.20 7.00 -10.14
C ARG A 125 0.86 5.91 -10.36
N GLU A 126 0.89 4.93 -9.46
CA GLU A 126 1.84 3.80 -9.57
C GLU A 126 1.61 3.01 -10.85
N LYS A 127 0.35 2.79 -11.23
CA LYS A 127 0.01 2.08 -12.46
C LYS A 127 0.45 2.88 -13.70
N ALA A 128 0.22 4.19 -13.73
CA ALA A 128 0.66 5.05 -14.83
C ALA A 128 2.20 5.06 -14.97
N ILE A 129 2.95 5.06 -13.86
CA ILE A 129 4.42 4.94 -13.89
C ILE A 129 4.86 3.58 -14.46
N GLN A 130 4.18 2.49 -14.07
CA GLN A 130 4.47 1.15 -14.59
C GLN A 130 4.19 1.07 -16.09
N GLU A 131 3.07 1.62 -16.55
CA GLU A 131 2.71 1.66 -17.98
C GLU A 131 3.72 2.47 -18.79
N ARG A 132 4.12 3.64 -18.29
CA ARG A 132 5.18 4.46 -18.92
C ARG A 132 6.47 3.68 -19.07
N THR A 133 6.88 2.95 -18.03
CA THR A 133 8.11 2.15 -18.07
C THR A 133 7.98 0.97 -19.05
N ALA A 134 6.87 0.24 -19.00
CA ALA A 134 6.62 -0.89 -19.89
C ALA A 134 6.63 -0.48 -21.35
N LYS A 135 5.89 0.58 -21.69
CA LYS A 135 5.86 1.14 -23.07
C LYS A 135 7.23 1.60 -23.54
N SER A 136 8.01 2.25 -22.66
CA SER A 136 9.36 2.71 -23.00
C SER A 136 10.34 1.56 -23.24
N ASN A 137 10.22 0.46 -22.50
CA ASN A 137 11.03 -0.73 -22.73
C ASN A 137 10.60 -1.44 -24.02
N GLN A 138 9.29 -1.54 -24.28
CA GLN A 138 8.75 -2.13 -25.48
C GLN A 138 9.23 -1.42 -26.73
N ILE A 139 9.13 -0.09 -26.79
CA ILE A 139 9.54 0.67 -27.97
C ILE A 139 11.06 0.63 -28.17
N ARG A 140 11.86 0.62 -27.07
CA ARG A 140 13.33 0.42 -27.16
C ARG A 140 13.67 -0.91 -27.80
N SER A 141 12.99 -2.00 -27.41
CA SER A 141 13.19 -3.32 -28.00
C SER A 141 12.86 -3.32 -29.48
N MET A 142 11.74 -2.74 -29.89
CA MET A 142 11.32 -2.68 -31.29
C MET A 142 12.36 -1.95 -32.19
N PHE A 143 12.82 -0.80 -31.74
CA PHE A 143 13.84 -0.04 -32.49
C PHE A 143 15.22 -0.72 -32.49
N SER A 144 15.55 -1.48 -31.42
CA SER A 144 16.82 -2.22 -31.38
C SER A 144 16.91 -3.35 -32.40
N GLU A 145 15.77 -3.95 -32.80
CA GLU A 145 15.72 -4.96 -33.87
C GLU A 145 16.08 -4.38 -35.24
N GLU A 146 15.90 -3.07 -35.43
CA GLU A 146 16.30 -2.32 -36.63
C GLU A 146 17.65 -1.62 -36.45
N GLY A 147 18.42 -1.97 -35.40
CA GLY A 147 19.78 -1.45 -35.14
C GLY A 147 19.82 -0.09 -34.42
N HIS A 148 18.69 0.48 -34.02
CA HIS A 148 18.64 1.78 -33.35
C HIS A 148 18.68 1.64 -31.82
N ILE A 149 19.79 2.04 -31.23
CA ILE A 149 20.01 1.99 -29.76
C ILE A 149 19.90 3.37 -29.15
N PHE A 150 19.03 3.52 -28.16
CA PHE A 150 18.82 4.79 -27.45
C PHE A 150 19.51 4.79 -26.09
N PRO A 151 20.17 5.90 -25.70
CA PRO A 151 20.73 6.06 -24.35
C PRO A 151 19.66 5.92 -23.26
N ALA A 152 20.07 5.65 -22.03
CA ALA A 152 19.17 5.51 -20.89
C ALA A 152 18.38 6.81 -20.63
N GLY A 153 17.16 6.66 -20.09
CA GLY A 153 16.28 7.78 -19.73
C GLY A 153 15.20 8.06 -20.77
N LEU A 154 14.07 8.61 -20.29
CA LEU A 154 12.91 8.96 -21.13
C LEU A 154 13.18 10.13 -22.07
N PRO A 155 13.86 11.22 -21.65
CA PRO A 155 14.19 12.33 -22.55
C PRO A 155 15.04 11.90 -23.73
N SER A 156 16.06 11.05 -23.49
CA SER A 156 16.94 10.54 -24.54
C SER A 156 16.19 9.66 -25.54
N LEU A 157 15.31 8.78 -25.04
CA LEU A 157 14.45 7.96 -25.89
C LEU A 157 13.52 8.80 -26.76
N ARG A 158 12.85 9.79 -26.18
CA ARG A 158 11.96 10.69 -26.90
C ARG A 158 12.71 11.45 -27.99
N LYS A 159 13.82 12.08 -27.64
CA LYS A 159 14.67 12.81 -28.58
C LYS A 159 15.19 11.92 -29.72
N GLY A 160 15.64 10.71 -29.38
CA GLY A 160 16.15 9.75 -30.37
C GLY A 160 15.08 9.33 -31.37
N ILE A 161 13.86 9.02 -30.93
CA ILE A 161 12.74 8.67 -31.83
C ILE A 161 12.37 9.85 -32.74
N ILE A 162 12.27 11.06 -32.19
CA ILE A 162 11.97 12.26 -32.97
C ILE A 162 13.05 12.48 -34.09
N ASN A 163 14.33 12.44 -33.68
CA ASN A 163 15.42 12.64 -34.62
C ASN A 163 15.40 11.62 -35.79
N LEU A 164 15.14 10.32 -35.45
CA LEU A 164 15.02 9.28 -36.48
C LEU A 164 13.85 9.50 -37.45
N MET A 165 12.74 10.08 -36.95
CA MET A 165 11.58 10.37 -37.78
C MET A 165 11.81 11.60 -38.70
N ASP A 166 12.47 12.63 -38.18
CA ASP A 166 12.68 13.90 -38.87
C ASP A 166 13.81 13.81 -39.92
N ASN A 167 14.87 13.10 -39.62
CA ASN A 167 16.03 13.02 -40.49
C ASN A 167 15.85 12.11 -41.71
N GLY A 168 14.71 11.42 -41.84
CA GLY A 168 14.42 10.59 -43.00
C GLY A 168 15.41 9.44 -43.24
N GLU A 169 16.16 9.04 -42.18
CA GLU A 169 17.20 8.02 -42.30
C GLU A 169 16.65 6.73 -42.90
N ALA A 170 17.33 6.31 -43.95
CA ALA A 170 17.08 5.05 -44.64
C ALA A 170 17.20 3.89 -43.66
N GLY A 171 16.11 3.16 -43.46
CA GLY A 171 16.13 1.97 -42.61
C GLY A 171 14.87 1.73 -41.78
N LEU A 172 14.12 2.75 -41.39
CA LEU A 172 12.87 2.54 -40.69
C LEU A 172 11.75 2.07 -41.63
N THR A 173 11.15 0.92 -41.33
CA THR A 173 9.94 0.49 -42.02
C THR A 173 8.81 1.48 -41.75
N PRO A 174 7.84 1.65 -42.67
CA PRO A 174 6.67 2.51 -42.44
C PRO A 174 5.89 2.15 -41.19
N ILE A 175 5.85 0.87 -40.87
CA ILE A 175 5.20 0.35 -39.65
C ILE A 175 5.93 0.85 -38.43
N LEU A 176 7.27 0.68 -38.34
CA LEU A 176 8.04 1.11 -37.17
C LEU A 176 8.00 2.63 -36.98
N LYS A 177 8.03 3.38 -38.07
CA LYS A 177 7.84 4.85 -38.04
C LYS A 177 6.49 5.22 -37.42
N ARG A 178 5.39 4.55 -37.83
CA ARG A 178 4.05 4.77 -37.27
C ARG A 178 3.97 4.38 -35.81
N LEU A 179 4.59 3.25 -35.41
CA LEU A 179 4.66 2.80 -34.01
C LEU A 179 5.43 3.80 -33.15
N GLY A 180 6.52 4.36 -33.63
CA GLY A 180 7.25 5.43 -32.95
C GLY A 180 6.40 6.68 -32.70
N GLN A 181 5.63 7.10 -33.69
CA GLN A 181 4.71 8.23 -33.58
C GLN A 181 3.60 7.94 -32.53
N MET A 182 2.96 6.77 -32.62
CA MET A 182 1.94 6.35 -31.64
C MET A 182 2.50 6.28 -30.20
N TYR A 183 3.74 5.85 -30.05
CA TYR A 183 4.42 5.88 -28.75
C TYR A 183 4.56 7.30 -28.21
N LEU A 184 5.01 8.25 -29.03
CA LEU A 184 5.17 9.65 -28.60
C LEU A 184 3.83 10.27 -28.19
N GLU A 185 2.76 10.03 -28.95
CA GLU A 185 1.40 10.45 -28.65
C GLU A 185 0.93 9.89 -27.28
N GLN A 186 1.06 8.58 -27.08
CA GLN A 186 0.67 7.93 -25.83
C GLN A 186 1.50 8.40 -24.62
N MET A 187 2.79 8.66 -24.81
CA MET A 187 3.66 9.17 -23.75
C MET A 187 3.31 10.60 -23.36
N ALA A 188 2.84 11.44 -24.29
CA ALA A 188 2.34 12.78 -23.99
C ALA A 188 1.08 12.72 -23.11
N VAL A 189 0.13 11.84 -23.45
CA VAL A 189 -1.09 11.61 -22.65
C VAL A 189 -0.75 11.09 -21.25
N LEU A 190 0.13 10.07 -21.15
CA LEU A 190 0.56 9.54 -19.86
C LEU A 190 1.28 10.58 -19.00
N LYS A 191 2.04 11.47 -19.62
CA LYS A 191 2.70 12.56 -18.91
C LYS A 191 1.69 13.52 -18.32
N ALA A 192 0.74 14.01 -19.14
CA ALA A 192 -0.30 14.92 -18.67
C ALA A 192 -1.11 14.31 -17.52
N TRP A 193 -1.47 13.04 -17.63
CA TRP A 193 -2.17 12.33 -16.57
C TRP A 193 -1.35 12.20 -15.29
N LEU A 194 -0.05 11.88 -15.39
CA LEU A 194 0.84 11.83 -14.23
C LEU A 194 1.00 13.20 -13.56
N ASP A 195 1.11 14.27 -14.35
CA ASP A 195 1.21 15.64 -13.85
C ASP A 195 -0.06 16.03 -13.04
N GLU A 196 -1.25 15.64 -13.54
CA GLU A 196 -2.52 15.84 -12.81
C GLU A 196 -2.58 15.05 -11.51
N LEU A 197 -2.21 13.75 -11.53
CA LEU A 197 -2.18 12.92 -10.33
C LEU A 197 -1.17 13.45 -9.28
N ASP A 198 -0.03 13.95 -9.73
CA ASP A 198 0.98 14.57 -8.86
C ASP A 198 0.45 15.88 -8.26
N ALA A 199 -0.26 16.71 -9.04
CA ALA A 199 -0.90 17.93 -8.54
C ALA A 199 -1.96 17.63 -7.47
N MET A 200 -2.78 16.58 -7.65
CA MET A 200 -3.76 16.15 -6.64
C MET A 200 -3.08 15.66 -5.34
N ILE A 201 -1.93 15.00 -5.44
CA ILE A 201 -1.13 14.58 -4.28
C ILE A 201 -0.57 15.81 -3.55
N ASP A 202 -0.02 16.77 -4.28
CA ASP A 202 0.55 17.99 -3.71
C ASP A 202 -0.52 18.87 -3.04
N ASP A 203 -1.72 18.96 -3.64
CA ASP A 203 -2.85 19.66 -3.03
C ASP A 203 -3.29 18.98 -1.72
N ASN A 204 -3.49 17.67 -1.75
CA ASN A 204 -3.81 16.92 -0.54
C ASN A 204 -2.74 17.07 0.55
N PHE A 205 -1.46 17.07 0.17
CA PHE A 205 -0.35 17.30 1.08
C PHE A 205 -0.42 18.68 1.74
N LYS A 206 -0.67 19.74 0.98
CA LYS A 206 -0.76 21.11 1.49
C LYS A 206 -1.92 21.31 2.45
N ASN A 207 -3.04 20.62 2.22
CA ASN A 207 -4.26 20.72 3.01
C ASN A 207 -4.34 19.72 4.17
N ASN A 208 -3.29 18.92 4.42
CA ASN A 208 -3.28 17.90 5.45
C ASN A 208 -2.11 18.08 6.43
N GLU A 209 -2.42 18.56 7.62
CA GLU A 209 -1.40 18.81 8.67
C GLU A 209 -0.60 17.57 9.05
N ILE A 210 -1.21 16.39 9.03
CA ILE A 210 -0.50 15.14 9.36
C ILE A 210 0.56 14.88 8.29
N CYS A 211 0.23 15.09 7.02
CA CYS A 211 1.17 14.96 5.92
C CYS A 211 2.33 15.95 6.06
N GLN A 212 2.04 17.21 6.42
CA GLN A 212 3.06 18.24 6.63
C GLN A 212 3.99 17.89 7.81
N ARG A 213 3.44 17.37 8.91
CA ARG A 213 4.23 16.88 10.05
C ARG A 213 5.11 15.69 9.67
N LEU A 214 4.60 14.73 8.93
CA LEU A 214 5.38 13.60 8.43
C LEU A 214 6.53 14.04 7.51
N ALA A 215 6.32 15.06 6.69
CA ALA A 215 7.35 15.59 5.78
C ALA A 215 8.49 16.34 6.48
N THR A 216 8.37 16.62 7.78
CA THR A 216 9.53 17.08 8.57
C THR A 216 10.59 16.01 8.75
N ILE A 217 10.27 14.74 8.50
CA ILE A 217 11.21 13.63 8.58
C ILE A 217 12.01 13.55 7.27
N PRO A 218 13.34 13.68 7.32
CA PRO A 218 14.17 13.55 6.13
C PRO A 218 13.96 12.21 5.42
N GLY A 219 13.68 12.28 4.13
CA GLY A 219 13.32 11.15 3.29
C GLY A 219 11.80 10.92 3.15
N ILE A 220 10.97 11.75 3.79
CA ILE A 220 9.51 11.76 3.56
C ILE A 220 9.15 13.06 2.83
N GLY A 221 8.72 12.95 1.59
CA GLY A 221 8.14 14.03 0.81
C GLY A 221 6.62 13.87 0.66
N PRO A 222 5.95 14.75 -0.13
CA PRO A 222 4.50 14.74 -0.32
C PRO A 222 3.93 13.37 -0.67
N VAL A 223 4.52 12.68 -1.65
CA VAL A 223 4.08 11.34 -2.10
C VAL A 223 4.13 10.30 -0.97
N ILE A 224 5.18 10.31 -0.14
CA ILE A 224 5.32 9.32 0.95
C ILE A 224 4.37 9.66 2.09
N ALA A 225 4.24 10.95 2.44
CA ALA A 225 3.37 11.40 3.51
C ALA A 225 1.89 11.08 3.22
N THR A 226 1.42 11.45 2.04
CA THR A 226 0.02 11.20 1.61
C THR A 226 -0.27 9.71 1.44
N ALA A 227 0.66 8.93 0.87
CA ALA A 227 0.54 7.48 0.79
C ALA A 227 0.43 6.84 2.18
N MET A 228 1.19 7.33 3.16
CA MET A 228 1.17 6.82 4.53
C MET A 228 -0.16 7.10 5.20
N VAL A 229 -0.71 8.30 5.08
CA VAL A 229 -2.02 8.67 5.63
C VAL A 229 -3.14 7.82 5.00
N GLY A 230 -3.12 7.64 3.68
CA GLY A 230 -4.11 6.81 2.99
C GLY A 230 -4.02 5.31 3.32
N LEU A 231 -2.81 4.81 3.63
CA LEU A 231 -2.61 3.39 3.90
C LEU A 231 -2.88 3.01 5.36
N VAL A 232 -2.34 3.80 6.31
CA VAL A 232 -2.25 3.39 7.72
C VAL A 232 -3.60 3.43 8.43
N GLY A 233 -4.44 4.42 8.11
CA GLY A 233 -5.67 4.65 8.85
C GLY A 233 -5.36 5.17 10.25
N ASP A 234 -5.60 4.35 11.27
CA ASP A 234 -5.29 4.67 12.66
C ASP A 234 -3.92 4.10 13.07
N PRO A 235 -2.92 4.95 13.40
CA PRO A 235 -1.61 4.47 13.85
C PRO A 235 -1.63 3.83 15.24
N ALA A 236 -2.69 4.06 16.06
CA ALA A 236 -2.85 3.48 17.39
C ALA A 236 -3.04 1.95 17.36
N GLN A 237 -3.41 1.38 16.21
CA GLN A 237 -3.44 -0.07 16.01
C GLN A 237 -2.08 -0.74 16.23
N PHE A 238 -0.98 0.00 16.18
CA PHE A 238 0.37 -0.53 16.38
C PHE A 238 0.87 -0.17 17.79
N LYS A 239 1.22 -1.17 18.59
CA LYS A 239 1.76 -0.97 19.94
C LYS A 239 2.98 -0.03 19.99
N ASN A 240 3.80 -0.01 18.94
CA ASN A 240 4.98 0.84 18.84
C ASN A 240 5.51 0.87 17.38
N GLY A 241 6.46 1.77 17.10
CA GLY A 241 7.06 1.90 15.78
C GLY A 241 7.80 0.65 15.27
N ARG A 242 8.26 -0.25 16.16
CA ARG A 242 8.85 -1.53 15.74
C ARG A 242 7.80 -2.45 15.11
N ARG A 243 6.59 -2.51 15.69
CA ARG A 243 5.45 -3.26 15.12
C ARG A 243 4.99 -2.66 13.80
N PHE A 244 4.98 -1.32 13.70
CA PHE A 244 4.69 -0.64 12.43
C PHE A 244 5.70 -0.98 11.33
N ALA A 245 7.00 -0.91 11.61
CA ALA A 245 8.05 -1.28 10.65
C ALA A 245 7.99 -2.78 10.27
N ALA A 246 7.62 -3.66 11.20
CA ALA A 246 7.40 -5.08 10.94
C ALA A 246 6.16 -5.31 10.05
N TRP A 247 5.08 -4.57 10.28
CA TRP A 247 3.89 -4.60 9.44
C TRP A 247 4.18 -4.16 7.99
N LEU A 248 5.07 -3.19 7.80
CA LEU A 248 5.57 -2.78 6.48
C LEU A 248 6.53 -3.80 5.84
N GLY A 249 6.91 -4.85 6.57
CA GLY A 249 7.84 -5.87 6.09
C GLY A 249 9.29 -5.41 5.97
N LEU A 250 9.69 -4.40 6.75
CA LEU A 250 11.05 -3.84 6.80
C LEU A 250 11.94 -4.51 7.87
N THR A 251 11.47 -5.57 8.52
CA THR A 251 12.24 -6.35 9.50
C THR A 251 12.79 -7.62 8.88
N PRO A 252 13.95 -8.12 9.32
CA PRO A 252 14.50 -9.39 8.85
C PRO A 252 13.53 -10.56 9.09
N ARG A 253 13.54 -11.54 8.18
CA ARG A 253 12.96 -12.85 8.44
C ARG A 253 13.84 -13.56 9.45
N GLN A 254 13.19 -14.22 10.39
CA GLN A 254 13.87 -15.06 11.40
C GLN A 254 13.48 -16.52 11.18
N HIS A 255 14.49 -17.36 11.08
CA HIS A 255 14.37 -18.81 11.12
C HIS A 255 15.22 -19.27 12.30
N SER A 256 14.60 -19.65 13.38
CA SER A 256 15.28 -20.05 14.61
C SER A 256 14.80 -21.41 15.04
N SER A 257 15.72 -22.32 15.27
CA SER A 257 15.47 -23.65 15.83
C SER A 257 16.62 -24.01 16.78
N GLY A 258 16.34 -24.73 17.85
CA GLY A 258 17.34 -25.20 18.80
C GLY A 258 18.22 -24.08 19.39
N GLY A 259 17.65 -22.91 19.69
CA GLY A 259 18.37 -21.76 20.25
C GLY A 259 19.27 -20.99 19.26
N LYS A 260 19.40 -21.43 18.01
CA LYS A 260 20.20 -20.75 16.99
C LYS A 260 19.35 -19.79 16.18
N THR A 261 19.61 -18.47 16.30
CA THR A 261 18.91 -17.44 15.53
C THR A 261 19.58 -17.25 14.17
N ARG A 262 18.82 -17.48 13.09
CA ARG A 262 19.24 -17.15 11.72
C ARG A 262 18.36 -16.02 11.16
N LEU A 263 18.96 -14.89 10.87
CA LEU A 263 18.32 -13.75 10.21
C LEU A 263 18.65 -13.78 8.71
N SER A 264 17.64 -13.56 7.88
CA SER A 264 17.79 -13.44 6.43
C SER A 264 17.28 -12.07 5.95
N GLY A 265 17.12 -11.88 4.63
CA GLY A 265 16.56 -10.64 4.09
C GLY A 265 15.22 -10.26 4.72
N ILE A 266 14.75 -9.05 4.46
CA ILE A 266 13.49 -8.54 5.04
C ILE A 266 12.29 -9.43 4.67
N THR A 267 11.27 -9.41 5.53
CA THR A 267 10.07 -10.27 5.38
C THR A 267 9.29 -9.97 4.11
N LYS A 268 9.32 -8.73 3.63
CA LYS A 268 8.50 -8.21 2.51
C LYS A 268 6.99 -8.41 2.70
N ARG A 269 6.54 -8.77 3.91
CA ARG A 269 5.12 -8.80 4.27
C ARG A 269 4.56 -7.37 4.27
N GLY A 270 3.24 -7.23 4.11
CA GLY A 270 2.59 -5.92 4.07
C GLY A 270 2.70 -5.21 2.72
N ASP A 271 2.39 -3.92 2.71
CA ASP A 271 2.24 -3.13 1.49
C ASP A 271 3.57 -2.90 0.75
N GLY A 272 3.67 -3.43 -0.46
CA GLY A 272 4.86 -3.34 -1.30
C GLY A 272 5.12 -1.93 -1.82
N TYR A 273 4.06 -1.16 -2.08
CA TYR A 273 4.17 0.20 -2.57
C TYR A 273 4.75 1.14 -1.50
N MET A 274 4.19 1.10 -0.28
CA MET A 274 4.70 1.91 0.83
C MET A 274 6.15 1.57 1.17
N ARG A 275 6.50 0.29 1.18
CA ARG A 275 7.89 -0.15 1.38
C ARG A 275 8.82 0.38 0.29
N LYS A 276 8.42 0.32 -1.00
CA LYS A 276 9.17 0.89 -2.12
C LYS A 276 9.40 2.39 -1.91
N LEU A 277 8.37 3.14 -1.57
CA LEU A 277 8.45 4.59 -1.34
C LEU A 277 9.42 4.93 -0.20
N LEU A 278 9.34 4.25 0.94
CA LEU A 278 10.23 4.47 2.08
C LEU A 278 11.69 4.15 1.73
N VAL A 279 11.94 3.10 0.95
CA VAL A 279 13.29 2.77 0.48
C VAL A 279 13.82 3.83 -0.48
N GLN A 280 12.99 4.39 -1.36
CA GLN A 280 13.39 5.49 -2.24
C GLN A 280 13.68 6.77 -1.44
N GLY A 281 12.85 7.10 -0.45
CA GLY A 281 13.12 8.21 0.47
C GLY A 281 14.44 8.02 1.23
N ALA A 282 14.71 6.80 1.71
CA ALA A 282 15.98 6.48 2.35
C ALA A 282 17.18 6.63 1.39
N ARG A 283 17.06 6.19 0.13
CA ARG A 283 18.10 6.38 -0.90
C ARG A 283 18.38 7.86 -1.18
N ALA A 284 17.34 8.70 -1.24
CA ALA A 284 17.51 10.13 -1.42
C ALA A 284 18.28 10.78 -0.25
N VAL A 285 18.04 10.34 0.98
CA VAL A 285 18.81 10.77 2.16
C VAL A 285 20.27 10.31 2.06
N ILE A 286 20.51 9.04 1.68
CA ILE A 286 21.86 8.48 1.54
C ILE A 286 22.64 9.22 0.45
N TYR A 287 22.02 9.54 -0.67
CA TYR A 287 22.66 10.27 -1.78
C TYR A 287 23.24 11.62 -1.33
N ASN A 288 22.54 12.30 -0.43
CA ASN A 288 22.95 13.61 0.08
C ASN A 288 23.74 13.55 1.39
N VAL A 289 24.08 12.36 1.91
CA VAL A 289 24.67 12.18 3.25
C VAL A 289 26.05 12.82 3.40
N HIS A 290 26.83 12.89 2.32
CA HIS A 290 28.16 13.48 2.35
C HIS A 290 28.16 14.98 2.69
N ARG A 291 27.05 15.68 2.43
CA ARG A 291 26.85 17.11 2.71
C ARG A 291 26.33 17.38 4.12
N LYS A 292 26.20 16.34 4.96
CA LYS A 292 25.61 16.44 6.30
C LYS A 292 26.56 15.93 7.36
N THR A 293 26.49 16.55 8.55
CA THR A 293 27.36 16.25 9.71
C THR A 293 26.57 15.91 10.96
N ASP A 294 25.24 15.81 10.87
CA ASP A 294 24.41 15.43 12.01
C ASP A 294 24.62 13.95 12.42
N ALA A 295 24.23 13.61 13.65
CA ALA A 295 24.38 12.26 14.21
C ALA A 295 23.77 11.15 13.32
N ARG A 296 22.71 11.48 12.56
CA ARG A 296 22.12 10.56 11.58
C ARG A 296 23.04 10.34 10.38
N ALA A 297 23.67 11.41 9.86
CA ALA A 297 24.60 11.31 8.76
C ALA A 297 25.82 10.46 9.15
N GLU A 298 26.37 10.68 10.34
CA GLU A 298 27.46 9.87 10.87
C GLU A 298 27.08 8.39 11.00
N TRP A 299 25.90 8.10 11.52
CA TRP A 299 25.38 6.72 11.57
C TRP A 299 25.26 6.08 10.16
N ILE A 300 24.77 6.84 9.16
CA ILE A 300 24.66 6.35 7.77
C ILE A 300 26.05 6.11 7.18
N LYS A 301 26.99 7.04 7.33
CA LYS A 301 28.37 6.90 6.85
C LYS A 301 29.07 5.68 7.47
N ALA A 302 28.95 5.49 8.77
CA ALA A 302 29.48 4.33 9.48
C ALA A 302 28.87 3.00 9.01
N LEU A 303 27.60 2.98 8.61
CA LEU A 303 26.99 1.81 8.00
C LEU A 303 27.46 1.56 6.56
N LEU A 304 27.60 2.61 5.74
CA LEU A 304 28.08 2.50 4.37
C LEU A 304 29.53 1.98 4.29
N ALA A 305 30.35 2.28 5.29
CA ALA A 305 31.72 1.76 5.38
C ALA A 305 31.81 0.22 5.53
N ARG A 306 30.74 -0.42 6.02
CA ARG A 306 30.73 -1.87 6.33
C ARG A 306 29.61 -2.68 5.68
N ARG A 307 28.67 -2.03 4.99
CA ARG A 307 27.50 -2.68 4.38
C ARG A 307 27.16 -2.08 3.03
N PRO A 308 26.71 -2.89 2.05
CA PRO A 308 26.25 -2.41 0.76
C PRO A 308 25.11 -1.38 0.89
N ALA A 309 25.10 -0.38 0.02
CA ALA A 309 24.16 0.75 0.04
C ALA A 309 22.66 0.32 0.10
N ASN A 310 22.30 -0.79 -0.57
CA ASN A 310 20.93 -1.31 -0.50
C ASN A 310 20.54 -1.82 0.89
N ILE A 311 21.47 -2.40 1.65
CA ILE A 311 21.22 -2.84 3.04
C ILE A 311 21.07 -1.61 3.93
N VAL A 312 21.91 -0.59 3.74
CA VAL A 312 21.84 0.68 4.48
C VAL A 312 20.50 1.39 4.19
N ALA A 313 20.06 1.41 2.92
CA ALA A 313 18.76 1.99 2.55
C ALA A 313 17.57 1.30 3.25
N ILE A 314 17.60 -0.03 3.37
CA ILE A 314 16.58 -0.78 4.10
C ILE A 314 16.63 -0.47 5.61
N ALA A 315 17.80 -0.41 6.22
CA ALA A 315 17.97 -0.07 7.63
C ALA A 315 17.46 1.35 7.93
N LEU A 316 17.78 2.30 7.05
CA LEU A 316 17.29 3.68 7.16
C LEU A 316 15.78 3.76 6.93
N ALA A 317 15.22 3.05 5.95
CA ALA A 317 13.77 2.98 5.72
C ALA A 317 13.01 2.43 6.95
N ASN A 318 13.57 1.42 7.63
CA ASN A 318 13.03 0.93 8.90
C ASN A 318 13.06 2.02 9.99
N LYS A 319 14.18 2.76 10.10
CA LYS A 319 14.30 3.87 11.07
C LYS A 319 13.32 4.99 10.74
N ILE A 320 13.18 5.39 9.48
CA ILE A 320 12.21 6.38 9.00
C ILE A 320 10.78 5.94 9.35
N ALA A 321 10.41 4.69 9.06
CA ALA A 321 9.08 4.15 9.40
C ALA A 321 8.78 4.25 10.90
N ARG A 322 9.75 3.93 11.77
CA ARG A 322 9.57 4.00 13.22
C ARG A 322 9.40 5.44 13.71
N ILE A 323 10.15 6.39 13.14
CA ILE A 323 10.01 7.81 13.43
C ILE A 323 8.65 8.32 12.92
N ALA A 324 8.27 7.95 11.71
CA ALA A 324 6.98 8.33 11.13
C ALA A 324 5.79 7.87 12.00
N TRP A 325 5.84 6.65 12.53
CA TRP A 325 4.84 6.18 13.49
C TRP A 325 4.77 7.08 14.73
N ALA A 326 5.92 7.47 15.30
CA ALA A 326 5.95 8.33 16.49
C ALA A 326 5.40 9.73 16.21
N VAL A 327 5.76 10.34 15.07
CA VAL A 327 5.22 11.64 14.60
C VAL A 327 3.70 11.54 14.39
N PHE A 328 3.24 10.46 13.79
CA PHE A 328 1.82 10.23 13.52
C PHE A 328 1.01 10.06 14.81
N MET A 329 1.57 9.33 15.82
CA MET A 329 0.91 9.12 17.11
C MET A 329 0.89 10.35 18.01
N ARG A 330 2.00 11.10 18.05
CA ARG A 330 2.15 12.23 18.96
C ARG A 330 1.57 13.55 18.43
N GLY A 331 1.39 13.64 17.11
CA GLY A 331 0.97 14.88 16.47
C GLY A 331 2.04 15.97 16.46
N GLU A 332 3.30 15.64 16.73
CA GLU A 332 4.43 16.55 16.81
C GLU A 332 5.29 16.51 15.55
N LYS A 333 5.98 17.60 15.24
CA LYS A 333 6.98 17.62 14.16
C LYS A 333 8.22 16.83 14.57
N PHE A 334 8.89 16.23 13.59
CA PHE A 334 10.20 15.63 13.84
C PHE A 334 11.25 16.72 14.10
N ILE A 335 11.90 16.64 15.26
CA ILE A 335 13.05 17.45 15.61
C ILE A 335 14.27 16.54 15.58
N SER A 336 15.27 16.89 14.74
CA SER A 336 16.56 16.20 14.77
C SER A 336 17.22 16.50 16.11
N ALA A 337 17.68 15.47 16.82
CA ALA A 337 18.53 15.73 17.98
C ALA A 337 19.75 16.54 17.49
N THR A 338 19.85 17.76 17.94
CA THR A 338 21.09 18.55 17.84
C THR A 338 22.12 17.81 18.66
N SER A 339 23.24 17.48 18.05
CA SER A 339 24.44 16.95 18.70
C SER A 339 24.94 17.92 19.74
#